data_fc096164cf7ffacaed8fbc802316ab0d
#
_entry.id   fc096164cf7ffacaed8fbc802316ab0d
#
_cell.length_a   1.000
_cell.length_b   1.000
_cell.length_c   1.000
_cell.angle_alpha   90.00
_cell.angle_beta   90.00
_cell.angle_gamma   90.00
#
_symmetry.space_group_name_H-M   'P 1'
#
loop_
_entity.id
_entity.type
_entity.pdbx_description
1 polymer ?
#
loop_
_entity_poly.entity_id
_entity_poly.type
_entity_poly.pdbx_seq_one_letter_code
_entity_poly.pdbx_strand_id
1 'polypeptide(L)'
;MKIKHLLRLVALVVCMASLTLSFTACGGNPAGDLDNVVYVEIDMQSGDYMKLELYTTIAPITVSNFVELCNKGFYDGLIFHRVISGFMIQGGDPEGTGMGGSDKTIKGEFNNNGVINSLSHKRGVISMARNSISMDSASSQFFICHADATFLDGDYAAFGAVIEGIETVDKIAAVATDGNDKPLAPQYIKTIRVITEEQAKTAGPAPVESTETAAS
;
A
#
# COMPACT_ATOMS: atom_id res chain seq x y z
N MET A 1 -31.58 18.05 -65.32
CA MET A 1 -32.02 16.99 -64.41
C MET A 1 -30.87 16.32 -63.65
N LYS A 2 -29.68 16.92 -63.56
CA LYS A 2 -28.49 16.29 -62.86
C LYS A 2 -28.02 17.01 -61.60
N ILE A 3 -28.47 18.27 -61.38
CA ILE A 3 -28.02 19.09 -60.21
C ILE A 3 -28.82 18.79 -58.93
N LYS A 4 -30.11 18.40 -59.06
CA LYS A 4 -30.98 18.09 -57.92
C LYS A 4 -30.61 16.78 -57.16
N HIS A 5 -29.97 15.85 -57.87
CA HIS A 5 -29.49 14.58 -57.24
C HIS A 5 -28.17 14.78 -56.49
N LEU A 6 -27.31 15.71 -56.96
CA LEU A 6 -26.04 15.99 -56.32
C LEU A 6 -26.22 16.70 -54.96
N LEU A 7 -27.19 17.62 -54.86
CA LEU A 7 -27.52 18.28 -53.59
C LEU A 7 -28.16 17.35 -52.56
N ARG A 8 -28.88 16.31 -53.01
CA ARG A 8 -29.46 15.32 -52.07
C ARG A 8 -28.42 14.33 -51.53
N LEU A 9 -27.36 14.02 -52.27
CA LEU A 9 -26.27 13.19 -51.81
C LEU A 9 -25.37 13.89 -50.81
N VAL A 10 -25.14 15.20 -51.00
CA VAL A 10 -24.31 15.98 -50.06
C VAL A 10 -25.05 16.22 -48.74
N ALA A 11 -26.38 16.35 -48.75
CA ALA A 11 -27.18 16.48 -47.52
C ALA A 11 -27.21 15.16 -46.68
N LEU A 12 -27.08 13.99 -47.32
CA LEU A 12 -27.08 12.69 -46.61
C LEU A 12 -25.70 12.36 -45.99
N VAL A 13 -24.62 12.90 -46.56
CA VAL A 13 -23.25 12.67 -46.03
C VAL A 13 -22.95 13.58 -44.82
N VAL A 14 -23.58 14.76 -44.74
CA VAL A 14 -23.39 15.71 -43.62
C VAL A 14 -24.20 15.31 -42.38
N CYS A 15 -25.29 14.52 -42.54
CA CYS A 15 -26.08 14.04 -41.38
C CYS A 15 -25.54 12.77 -40.69
N MET A 16 -24.52 12.10 -41.25
CA MET A 16 -23.94 10.90 -40.63
C MET A 16 -22.64 11.19 -39.85
N ALA A 17 -22.21 12.44 -39.73
CA ALA A 17 -20.96 12.81 -39.05
C ALA A 17 -21.14 13.42 -37.65
N SER A 18 -22.32 13.32 -37.03
CA SER A 18 -22.56 13.96 -35.73
C SER A 18 -23.36 13.06 -34.76
N LEU A 19 -23.06 11.74 -34.70
CA LEU A 19 -23.53 10.94 -33.60
C LEU A 19 -22.33 10.11 -33.04
N THR A 20 -21.31 10.82 -32.60
CA THR A 20 -20.39 10.24 -31.61
C THR A 20 -21.11 10.28 -30.27
N LEU A 21 -21.87 9.20 -29.99
CA LEU A 21 -22.26 8.92 -28.61
C LEU A 21 -20.97 8.74 -27.82
N SER A 22 -20.64 9.74 -27.04
CA SER A 22 -19.69 9.59 -25.93
C SER A 22 -20.34 8.66 -24.92
N PHE A 23 -20.11 7.37 -25.09
CA PHE A 23 -20.27 6.42 -23.99
C PHE A 23 -19.19 6.75 -22.97
N THR A 24 -19.52 7.64 -22.04
CA THR A 24 -18.82 7.69 -20.77
C THR A 24 -19.20 6.41 -20.05
N ALA A 25 -18.43 5.35 -20.31
CA ALA A 25 -18.47 4.15 -19.49
C ALA A 25 -17.95 4.54 -18.12
N CYS A 26 -18.86 4.92 -17.20
CA CYS A 26 -18.62 4.83 -15.77
C CYS A 26 -18.56 3.34 -15.40
N GLY A 27 -17.51 2.68 -15.83
CA GLY A 27 -17.06 1.39 -15.36
C GLY A 27 -15.73 1.66 -14.63
N GLY A 28 -15.80 2.21 -13.42
CA GLY A 28 -14.64 2.24 -12.52
C GLY A 28 -14.22 0.80 -12.31
N ASN A 29 -13.08 0.43 -12.88
CA ASN A 29 -12.36 -0.78 -12.52
C ASN A 29 -12.06 -0.65 -11.01
N PRO A 30 -12.49 -1.60 -10.14
CA PRO A 30 -12.14 -1.51 -8.71
C PRO A 30 -10.64 -1.70 -8.45
N ALA A 31 -9.85 -2.07 -9.46
CA ALA A 31 -8.41 -1.91 -9.51
C ALA A 31 -8.15 -0.66 -10.36
N GLY A 32 -8.15 0.52 -9.73
CA GLY A 32 -7.68 1.74 -10.38
C GLY A 32 -6.31 1.47 -10.98
N ASP A 33 -6.05 2.12 -12.12
CA ASP A 33 -4.73 2.19 -12.74
C ASP A 33 -3.79 2.73 -11.65
N LEU A 34 -3.15 1.79 -10.92
CA LEU A 34 -2.21 2.16 -9.87
C LEU A 34 -1.03 2.80 -10.59
N ASP A 35 -0.81 4.09 -10.37
CA ASP A 35 0.43 4.75 -10.72
C ASP A 35 1.60 3.86 -10.30
N ASN A 36 2.75 3.97 -10.93
CA ASN A 36 3.94 3.15 -10.62
C ASN A 36 4.31 3.18 -9.12
N VAL A 37 3.77 4.14 -8.38
CA VAL A 37 3.96 4.36 -6.94
C VAL A 37 2.61 4.70 -6.29
N VAL A 38 2.31 4.05 -5.17
CA VAL A 38 1.20 4.42 -4.28
C VAL A 38 1.79 4.99 -3.00
N TYR A 39 1.25 6.10 -2.52
CA TYR A 39 1.67 6.71 -1.26
C TYR A 39 0.73 6.32 -0.13
N VAL A 40 1.29 5.97 1.02
CA VAL A 40 0.53 5.68 2.24
C VAL A 40 1.12 6.42 3.44
N GLU A 41 0.26 6.68 4.43
CA GLU A 41 0.69 7.19 5.72
C GLU A 41 0.25 6.24 6.82
N ILE A 42 1.17 5.92 7.71
CA ILE A 42 0.94 5.18 8.95
C ILE A 42 0.91 6.20 10.09
N ASP A 43 -0.28 6.46 10.62
CA ASP A 43 -0.46 7.29 11.81
C ASP A 43 -0.37 6.43 13.07
N MET A 44 0.39 6.86 14.05
CA MET A 44 0.50 6.22 15.36
C MET A 44 -0.43 6.88 16.37
N GLN A 45 -0.90 6.13 17.36
CA GLN A 45 -1.68 6.72 18.47
C GLN A 45 -0.87 7.72 19.31
N SER A 46 0.46 7.62 19.28
CA SER A 46 1.36 8.59 19.90
C SER A 46 1.33 9.98 19.27
N GLY A 47 0.76 10.12 18.07
CA GLY A 47 0.82 11.32 17.24
C GLY A 47 2.03 11.35 16.29
N ASP A 48 2.93 10.38 16.37
CA ASP A 48 3.98 10.18 15.38
C ASP A 48 3.39 9.59 14.08
N TYR A 49 4.12 9.73 12.96
CA TYR A 49 3.68 9.21 11.66
C TYR A 49 4.86 8.74 10.81
N MET A 50 4.55 7.99 9.75
CA MET A 50 5.49 7.59 8.70
C MET A 50 4.78 7.67 7.35
N LYS A 51 5.41 8.27 6.33
CA LYS A 51 4.95 8.23 4.95
C LYS A 51 5.81 7.28 4.14
N LEU A 52 5.18 6.50 3.29
CA LEU A 52 5.83 5.48 2.49
C LEU A 52 5.44 5.61 1.01
N GLU A 53 6.39 5.27 0.16
CA GLU A 53 6.17 4.92 -1.25
C GLU A 53 6.04 3.41 -1.37
N LEU A 54 5.02 2.92 -2.08
CA LEU A 54 4.81 1.52 -2.40
C LEU A 54 4.97 1.32 -3.91
N TYR A 55 5.80 0.38 -4.32
CA TYR A 55 6.24 0.21 -5.71
C TYR A 55 5.43 -0.88 -6.44
N THR A 56 4.39 -0.47 -7.16
CA THR A 56 3.47 -1.37 -7.87
C THR A 56 4.14 -2.16 -9.00
N THR A 57 5.24 -1.64 -9.56
CA THR A 57 6.01 -2.33 -10.60
C THR A 57 6.94 -3.42 -10.06
N ILE A 58 7.28 -3.38 -8.76
CA ILE A 58 8.17 -4.34 -8.11
C ILE A 58 7.36 -5.49 -7.52
N ALA A 59 6.26 -5.18 -6.81
CA ALA A 59 5.44 -6.16 -6.12
C ALA A 59 3.95 -5.82 -6.24
N PRO A 60 3.35 -5.93 -7.44
CA PRO A 60 1.98 -5.50 -7.72
C PRO A 60 0.92 -6.20 -6.87
N ILE A 61 1.04 -7.52 -6.65
CA ILE A 61 0.07 -8.30 -5.86
C ILE A 61 0.15 -7.86 -4.38
N THR A 62 1.36 -7.67 -3.88
CA THR A 62 1.63 -7.24 -2.51
C THR A 62 1.08 -5.84 -2.25
N VAL A 63 1.40 -4.88 -3.13
CA VAL A 63 0.90 -3.50 -3.01
C VAL A 63 -0.62 -3.47 -3.09
N SER A 64 -1.24 -4.18 -4.06
CA SER A 64 -2.69 -4.25 -4.20
C SER A 64 -3.37 -4.80 -2.94
N ASN A 65 -2.84 -5.89 -2.36
CA ASN A 65 -3.36 -6.48 -1.12
C ASN A 65 -3.21 -5.51 0.07
N PHE A 66 -2.05 -4.87 0.21
CA PHE A 66 -1.80 -3.93 1.30
C PHE A 66 -2.75 -2.72 1.22
N VAL A 67 -2.91 -2.13 0.04
CA VAL A 67 -3.84 -1.01 -0.22
C VAL A 67 -5.29 -1.41 0.02
N GLU A 68 -5.71 -2.62 -0.40
CA GLU A 68 -7.05 -3.14 -0.11
C GLU A 68 -7.32 -3.21 1.40
N LEU A 69 -6.35 -3.69 2.17
CA LEU A 69 -6.44 -3.78 3.63
C LEU A 69 -6.45 -2.39 4.29
N CYS A 70 -5.64 -1.44 3.80
CA CYS A 70 -5.68 -0.04 4.25
C CYS A 70 -7.07 0.57 4.03
N ASN A 71 -7.64 0.44 2.83
CA ASN A 71 -8.95 0.99 2.48
C ASN A 71 -10.10 0.37 3.28
N LYS A 72 -9.91 -0.83 3.83
CA LYS A 72 -10.86 -1.48 4.75
C LYS A 72 -10.68 -1.09 6.21
N GLY A 73 -9.69 -0.26 6.56
CA GLY A 73 -9.33 0.05 7.93
C GLY A 73 -8.81 -1.18 8.70
N PHE A 74 -8.32 -2.21 8.01
CA PHE A 74 -7.89 -3.46 8.63
C PHE A 74 -6.79 -3.28 9.67
N TYR A 75 -5.92 -2.29 9.45
CA TYR A 75 -4.77 -2.02 10.31
C TYR A 75 -5.09 -1.11 11.50
N ASP A 76 -6.30 -0.53 11.56
CA ASP A 76 -6.67 0.43 12.59
C ASP A 76 -6.69 -0.23 13.97
N GLY A 77 -5.98 0.36 14.90
CA GLY A 77 -5.85 -0.13 16.27
C GLY A 77 -4.93 -1.35 16.45
N LEU A 78 -4.32 -1.88 15.39
CA LEU A 78 -3.34 -2.94 15.50
C LEU A 78 -2.04 -2.42 16.12
N ILE A 79 -1.15 -3.35 16.50
CA ILE A 79 0.13 -3.01 17.13
C ILE A 79 1.33 -3.48 16.30
N PHE A 80 2.46 -2.84 16.50
CA PHE A 80 3.75 -3.46 16.22
C PHE A 80 4.02 -4.49 17.33
N HIS A 81 3.74 -5.76 17.04
CA HIS A 81 3.76 -6.85 18.02
C HIS A 81 5.13 -7.49 18.23
N ARG A 82 6.09 -7.24 17.30
CA ARG A 82 7.47 -7.70 17.39
C ARG A 82 8.43 -6.61 16.97
N VAL A 83 9.40 -6.30 17.81
CA VAL A 83 10.36 -5.21 17.62
C VAL A 83 11.76 -5.68 17.99
N ILE A 84 12.68 -5.59 17.02
CA ILE A 84 14.09 -5.91 17.23
C ILE A 84 14.93 -4.71 16.82
N SER A 85 15.54 -4.05 17.80
CA SER A 85 16.46 -2.95 17.55
C SER A 85 17.64 -3.41 16.70
N GLY A 86 18.00 -2.61 15.70
CA GLY A 86 19.04 -2.97 14.73
C GLY A 86 18.59 -3.96 13.64
N PHE A 87 17.29 -4.33 13.60
CA PHE A 87 16.74 -5.20 12.58
C PHE A 87 15.43 -4.64 11.97
N MET A 88 14.28 -4.79 12.66
CA MET A 88 12.98 -4.39 12.09
C MET A 88 11.91 -4.17 13.17
N ILE A 89 10.82 -3.51 12.78
CA ILE A 89 9.55 -3.45 13.51
C ILE A 89 8.48 -4.19 12.69
N GLN A 90 7.72 -5.10 13.30
CA GLN A 90 6.73 -5.95 12.62
C GLN A 90 5.34 -5.74 13.21
N GLY A 91 4.35 -5.54 12.33
CA GLY A 91 2.95 -5.32 12.66
C GLY A 91 2.00 -6.01 11.68
N GLY A 92 0.71 -5.61 11.69
CA GLY A 92 -0.30 -6.10 10.76
C GLY A 92 -0.94 -7.44 11.14
N ASP A 93 -0.74 -7.90 12.38
CA ASP A 93 -1.41 -9.07 12.95
C ASP A 93 -2.61 -8.63 13.79
N PRO A 94 -3.86 -8.98 13.40
CA PRO A 94 -5.05 -8.62 14.17
C PRO A 94 -5.11 -9.24 15.57
N GLU A 95 -4.39 -10.34 15.81
CA GLU A 95 -4.31 -10.99 17.12
C GLU A 95 -3.16 -10.44 17.98
N GLY A 96 -2.18 -9.74 17.37
CA GLY A 96 -0.99 -9.23 18.06
C GLY A 96 -0.11 -10.30 18.69
N THR A 97 -0.16 -11.51 18.14
CA THR A 97 0.56 -12.72 18.60
C THR A 97 1.72 -13.12 17.69
N GLY A 98 1.73 -12.62 16.47
CA GLY A 98 2.60 -13.03 15.37
C GLY A 98 2.05 -14.22 14.56
N MET A 99 0.90 -14.78 14.95
CA MET A 99 0.30 -15.97 14.32
C MET A 99 -0.93 -15.64 13.47
N GLY A 100 -1.58 -14.48 13.69
CA GLY A 100 -2.76 -14.03 12.97
C GLY A 100 -2.43 -13.41 11.63
N GLY A 101 -3.48 -13.07 10.88
CA GLY A 101 -3.38 -12.43 9.57
C GLY A 101 -4.75 -12.14 8.98
N SER A 102 -4.81 -11.66 7.75
CA SER A 102 -6.06 -11.56 7.00
C SER A 102 -6.49 -12.93 6.46
N ASP A 103 -7.76 -13.06 6.07
CA ASP A 103 -8.35 -14.32 5.59
C ASP A 103 -7.72 -14.85 4.28
N LYS A 104 -7.01 -13.99 3.54
CA LYS A 104 -6.45 -14.30 2.22
C LYS A 104 -4.93 -14.23 2.26
N THR A 105 -4.28 -15.30 1.82
CA THR A 105 -2.84 -15.29 1.52
C THR A 105 -2.58 -14.83 0.09
N ILE A 106 -1.38 -14.33 -0.16
CA ILE A 106 -0.93 -13.85 -1.46
C ILE A 106 0.34 -14.55 -1.90
N LYS A 107 0.58 -14.56 -3.22
CA LYS A 107 1.84 -15.02 -3.78
C LYS A 107 3.00 -14.16 -3.26
N GLY A 108 4.07 -14.80 -2.83
CA GLY A 108 5.30 -14.13 -2.43
C GLY A 108 6.04 -13.60 -3.66
N GLU A 109 6.17 -12.27 -3.77
CA GLU A 109 6.84 -11.61 -4.90
C GLU A 109 8.32 -11.37 -4.60
N PHE A 110 9.13 -12.44 -4.66
CA PHE A 110 10.56 -12.42 -4.43
C PHE A 110 11.29 -13.48 -5.27
N ASN A 111 12.61 -13.32 -5.43
CA ASN A 111 13.40 -14.07 -6.41
C ASN A 111 13.33 -15.58 -6.22
N ASN A 112 13.44 -16.09 -5.00
CA ASN A 112 13.39 -17.54 -4.72
C ASN A 112 12.00 -18.15 -4.94
N ASN A 113 10.97 -17.33 -5.14
CA ASN A 113 9.61 -17.74 -5.53
C ASN A 113 9.30 -17.47 -7.02
N GLY A 114 10.33 -17.22 -7.82
CA GLY A 114 10.23 -17.03 -9.26
C GLY A 114 9.67 -15.68 -9.70
N VAL A 115 9.67 -14.67 -8.82
CA VAL A 115 9.28 -13.29 -9.15
C VAL A 115 10.51 -12.40 -8.97
N ILE A 116 10.87 -11.64 -10.02
CA ILE A 116 12.00 -10.70 -9.94
C ILE A 116 11.60 -9.56 -9.01
N ASN A 117 12.33 -9.44 -7.91
CA ASN A 117 12.24 -8.33 -6.96
C ASN A 117 13.65 -7.84 -6.65
N SER A 118 13.97 -6.64 -7.14
CA SER A 118 15.31 -6.04 -7.00
C SER A 118 15.41 -5.09 -5.80
N LEU A 119 14.33 -4.90 -5.04
CA LEU A 119 14.33 -4.02 -3.87
C LEU A 119 15.06 -4.71 -2.71
N SER A 120 16.23 -4.20 -2.37
CA SER A 120 17.02 -4.72 -1.25
C SER A 120 16.49 -4.21 0.09
N HIS A 121 16.48 -5.06 1.10
CA HIS A 121 16.04 -4.75 2.47
C HIS A 121 17.02 -3.81 3.16
N LYS A 122 16.99 -2.56 2.77
CA LYS A 122 17.72 -1.47 3.41
C LYS A 122 16.88 -0.82 4.52
N ARG A 123 17.52 -0.03 5.38
CA ARG A 123 16.81 0.77 6.39
C ARG A 123 15.65 1.55 5.76
N GLY A 124 14.47 1.47 6.35
CA GLY A 124 13.23 2.10 5.90
C GLY A 124 12.42 1.28 4.90
N VAL A 125 12.95 0.18 4.34
CA VAL A 125 12.19 -0.67 3.41
C VAL A 125 11.09 -1.41 4.15
N ILE A 126 9.87 -1.41 3.59
CA ILE A 126 8.74 -2.22 4.02
C ILE A 126 8.66 -3.51 3.22
N SER A 127 8.40 -4.62 3.90
CA SER A 127 8.33 -5.96 3.30
C SER A 127 7.25 -6.81 3.98
N MET A 128 6.69 -7.80 3.27
CA MET A 128 5.71 -8.72 3.84
C MET A 128 6.37 -9.78 4.70
N ALA A 129 5.81 -9.98 5.88
CA ALA A 129 6.13 -11.15 6.69
C ALA A 129 5.42 -12.40 6.12
N ARG A 130 6.03 -13.56 6.29
CA ARG A 130 5.50 -14.87 5.91
C ARG A 130 5.96 -15.95 6.88
N ASN A 131 5.30 -17.10 6.88
CA ASN A 131 5.77 -18.26 7.62
C ASN A 131 6.88 -18.99 6.82
N SER A 132 7.63 -19.85 7.51
CA SER A 132 8.74 -20.62 6.91
C SER A 132 8.29 -21.83 6.07
N ILE A 133 6.99 -22.20 6.14
CA ILE A 133 6.47 -23.42 5.52
C ILE A 133 6.11 -23.16 4.05
N SER A 134 5.54 -21.98 3.74
CA SER A 134 5.09 -21.65 2.41
C SER A 134 5.61 -20.29 1.96
N MET A 135 6.08 -20.22 0.73
CA MET A 135 6.50 -18.96 0.08
C MET A 135 5.31 -18.04 -0.21
N ASP A 136 4.09 -18.59 -0.31
CA ASP A 136 2.83 -17.90 -0.60
C ASP A 136 1.94 -17.78 0.64
N SER A 137 2.54 -17.61 1.83
CA SER A 137 1.83 -17.51 3.09
C SER A 137 1.69 -16.08 3.64
N ALA A 138 2.22 -15.08 2.94
CA ALA A 138 2.01 -13.70 3.31
C ALA A 138 0.52 -13.33 3.22
N SER A 139 0.03 -12.52 4.17
CA SER A 139 -1.37 -12.08 4.19
C SER A 139 -1.48 -10.58 4.54
N SER A 140 -1.42 -10.21 5.82
CA SER A 140 -1.50 -8.82 6.28
C SER A 140 -0.28 -8.37 7.09
N GLN A 141 0.51 -9.30 7.64
CA GLN A 141 1.67 -8.92 8.44
C GLN A 141 2.78 -8.34 7.58
N PHE A 142 3.33 -7.21 8.01
CA PHE A 142 4.45 -6.52 7.37
C PHE A 142 5.51 -6.14 8.39
N PHE A 143 6.70 -5.85 7.90
CA PHE A 143 7.76 -5.26 8.73
C PHE A 143 8.45 -4.10 8.01
N ILE A 144 8.99 -3.17 8.80
CA ILE A 144 9.81 -2.06 8.30
C ILE A 144 11.22 -2.23 8.86
N CYS A 145 12.21 -2.23 7.98
CA CYS A 145 13.61 -2.39 8.36
C CYS A 145 14.10 -1.18 9.17
N HIS A 146 14.51 -1.40 10.42
CA HIS A 146 15.18 -0.38 11.23
C HIS A 146 16.65 -0.20 10.81
N ALA A 147 17.28 -1.27 10.35
CA ALA A 147 18.63 -1.28 9.79
C ALA A 147 18.68 -2.15 8.52
N ASP A 148 19.81 -2.11 7.82
CA ASP A 148 20.03 -2.95 6.63
C ASP A 148 19.93 -4.43 6.97
N ALA A 149 19.05 -5.17 6.26
CA ALA A 149 18.77 -6.58 6.46
C ALA A 149 18.85 -7.36 5.13
N THR A 150 19.90 -7.13 4.36
CA THR A 150 20.08 -7.69 3.01
C THR A 150 20.10 -9.21 2.96
N PHE A 151 20.26 -9.89 4.09
CA PHE A 151 20.12 -11.35 4.19
C PHE A 151 18.68 -11.84 3.94
N LEU A 152 17.68 -10.93 3.89
CA LEU A 152 16.29 -11.22 3.52
C LEU A 152 16.05 -11.12 2.00
N ASP A 153 17.00 -10.55 1.25
CA ASP A 153 16.87 -10.36 -0.19
C ASP A 153 16.68 -11.70 -0.90
N GLY A 154 15.68 -11.74 -1.78
CA GLY A 154 15.32 -12.96 -2.49
C GLY A 154 14.37 -13.92 -1.76
N ASP A 155 14.11 -13.73 -0.46
CA ASP A 155 13.24 -14.60 0.35
C ASP A 155 11.99 -13.91 0.90
N TYR A 156 11.93 -12.59 0.84
CA TYR A 156 10.80 -11.78 1.29
C TYR A 156 10.41 -10.72 0.26
N ALA A 157 9.11 -10.41 0.20
CA ALA A 157 8.55 -9.47 -0.75
C ALA A 157 8.69 -8.03 -0.22
N ALA A 158 9.82 -7.39 -0.48
CA ALA A 158 9.98 -5.95 -0.29
C ALA A 158 9.12 -5.21 -1.32
N PHE A 159 8.34 -4.20 -0.89
CA PHE A 159 7.37 -3.57 -1.77
C PHE A 159 7.28 -2.05 -1.67
N GLY A 160 8.13 -1.42 -0.84
CA GLY A 160 8.15 0.04 -0.66
C GLY A 160 9.21 0.50 0.32
N ALA A 161 9.21 1.80 0.60
CA ALA A 161 10.13 2.40 1.55
C ALA A 161 9.52 3.63 2.25
N VAL A 162 9.98 3.91 3.47
CA VAL A 162 9.69 5.13 4.21
C VAL A 162 10.39 6.30 3.53
N ILE A 163 9.64 7.35 3.22
CA ILE A 163 10.14 8.58 2.60
C ILE A 163 10.14 9.77 3.59
N GLU A 164 9.33 9.71 4.64
CA GLU A 164 9.27 10.70 5.72
C GLU A 164 8.90 10.02 7.03
N GLY A 165 9.40 10.50 8.16
CA GLY A 165 9.07 9.98 9.49
C GLY A 165 9.85 8.71 9.87
N ILE A 166 11.05 8.50 9.31
CA ILE A 166 11.91 7.35 9.66
C ILE A 166 12.30 7.32 11.14
N GLU A 167 12.30 8.48 11.80
CA GLU A 167 12.50 8.61 13.25
C GLU A 167 11.39 7.97 14.08
N THR A 168 10.20 7.77 13.52
CA THR A 168 9.12 6.99 14.16
C THR A 168 9.49 5.51 14.23
N VAL A 169 10.13 4.97 13.17
CA VAL A 169 10.70 3.61 13.20
C VAL A 169 11.74 3.49 14.31
N ASP A 170 12.61 4.49 14.47
CA ASP A 170 13.64 4.51 15.52
C ASP A 170 13.03 4.53 16.91
N LYS A 171 12.01 5.37 17.14
CA LYS A 171 11.29 5.46 18.41
C LYS A 171 10.67 4.12 18.78
N ILE A 172 9.99 3.48 17.83
CA ILE A 172 9.39 2.15 18.06
C ILE A 172 10.48 1.09 18.29
N ALA A 173 11.57 1.12 17.53
CA ALA A 173 12.69 0.19 17.68
C ALA A 173 13.47 0.33 19.00
N ALA A 174 13.31 1.47 19.66
CA ALA A 174 13.99 1.77 20.94
C ALA A 174 13.18 1.38 22.18
N VAL A 175 11.92 0.93 22.05
CA VAL A 175 11.09 0.56 23.20
C VAL A 175 11.60 -0.72 23.87
N ALA A 176 11.37 -0.84 25.18
CA ALA A 176 11.66 -2.08 25.90
C ALA A 176 10.74 -3.20 25.45
N THR A 177 11.31 -4.40 25.24
CA THR A 177 10.61 -5.61 24.82
C THR A 177 10.72 -6.72 25.85
N ASP A 178 9.85 -7.70 25.76
CA ASP A 178 9.95 -8.95 26.51
C ASP A 178 10.92 -9.96 25.83
N GLY A 179 11.03 -11.16 26.38
CA GLY A 179 11.91 -12.22 25.84
C GLY A 179 11.49 -12.77 24.46
N ASN A 180 10.34 -12.36 23.94
CA ASN A 180 9.81 -12.73 22.63
C ASN A 180 9.81 -11.53 21.66
N ASP A 181 10.60 -10.49 21.92
CA ASP A 181 10.69 -9.26 21.15
C ASP A 181 9.39 -8.43 21.13
N LYS A 182 8.40 -8.71 22.01
CA LYS A 182 7.15 -7.96 22.07
C LYS A 182 7.31 -6.71 22.92
N PRO A 183 6.93 -5.50 22.43
CA PRO A 183 6.96 -4.29 23.23
C PRO A 183 6.19 -4.41 24.54
N LEU A 184 6.83 -4.04 25.68
CA LEU A 184 6.18 -4.01 27.00
C LEU A 184 5.05 -2.96 27.05
N ALA A 185 5.22 -1.85 26.36
CA ALA A 185 4.16 -0.87 26.11
C ALA A 185 3.70 -0.99 24.64
N PRO A 186 2.43 -1.35 24.39
CA PRO A 186 1.95 -1.56 23.02
C PRO A 186 2.15 -0.32 22.14
N GLN A 187 2.65 -0.51 20.94
CA GLN A 187 2.86 0.52 19.93
C GLN A 187 1.71 0.47 18.93
N TYR A 188 0.66 1.25 19.19
CA TYR A 188 -0.58 1.21 18.41
C TYR A 188 -0.49 2.01 17.12
N ILE A 189 -0.87 1.38 16.02
CA ILE A 189 -1.21 2.02 14.76
C ILE A 189 -2.60 2.66 14.95
N LYS A 190 -2.73 3.96 14.75
CA LYS A 190 -4.03 4.63 14.74
C LYS A 190 -4.79 4.28 13.47
N THR A 191 -4.13 4.42 12.32
CA THR A 191 -4.64 4.06 11.00
C THR A 191 -3.50 3.95 9.99
N ILE A 192 -3.74 3.22 8.90
CA ILE A 192 -2.91 3.26 7.69
C ILE A 192 -3.82 3.65 6.53
N ARG A 193 -3.50 4.74 5.85
CA ARG A 193 -4.34 5.26 4.77
C ARG A 193 -3.54 5.58 3.51
N VAL A 194 -4.19 5.43 2.36
CA VAL A 194 -3.65 5.93 1.09
C VAL A 194 -3.75 7.45 1.08
N ILE A 195 -2.69 8.11 0.65
CA ILE A 195 -2.60 9.56 0.53
C ILE A 195 -2.24 9.95 -0.90
N THR A 196 -2.48 11.20 -1.27
CA THR A 196 -2.08 11.72 -2.59
C THR A 196 -0.57 11.97 -2.64
N GLU A 197 -0.03 12.04 -3.86
CA GLU A 197 1.38 12.41 -4.07
C GLU A 197 1.71 13.80 -3.49
N GLU A 198 0.78 14.76 -3.59
CA GLU A 198 0.93 16.10 -3.02
C GLU A 198 1.03 16.03 -1.49
N GLN A 199 0.15 15.24 -0.83
CA GLN A 199 0.18 15.02 0.61
C GLN A 199 1.48 14.31 1.04
N ALA A 200 1.96 13.38 0.23
CA ALA A 200 3.22 12.67 0.50
C ALA A 200 4.44 13.60 0.46
N LYS A 201 4.43 14.58 -0.44
CA LYS A 201 5.53 15.56 -0.61
C LYS A 201 5.44 16.76 0.34
N THR A 202 4.31 16.95 1.02
CA THR A 202 4.14 18.02 2.00
C THR A 202 4.65 17.56 3.36
N ALA A 203 5.53 18.34 3.99
CA ALA A 203 6.05 18.01 5.31
C ALA A 203 4.95 17.99 6.38
N GLY A 204 5.04 17.06 7.32
CA GLY A 204 4.06 16.84 8.37
C GLY A 204 2.99 15.81 8.00
N PRO A 205 2.15 15.40 8.98
CA PRO A 205 1.10 14.41 8.73
C PRO A 205 0.09 14.93 7.71
N ALA A 206 -0.39 14.03 6.84
CA ALA A 206 -1.37 14.38 5.82
C ALA A 206 -2.71 14.77 6.48
N PRO A 207 -3.40 15.83 6.00
CA PRO A 207 -4.70 16.21 6.53
C PRO A 207 -5.69 15.05 6.46
N VAL A 208 -6.45 14.82 7.53
CA VAL A 208 -7.59 13.90 7.50
C VAL A 208 -8.71 14.62 6.79
N GLU A 209 -9.12 14.13 5.62
CA GLU A 209 -10.31 14.65 4.96
C GLU A 209 -11.51 14.41 5.89
N SER A 210 -12.10 15.50 6.41
CA SER A 210 -13.36 15.40 7.11
C SER A 210 -14.41 14.99 6.08
N THR A 211 -14.97 13.78 6.22
CA THR A 211 -16.19 13.40 5.53
C THR A 211 -17.31 14.27 6.11
N GLU A 212 -17.41 15.52 5.64
CA GLU A 212 -18.59 16.33 5.85
C GLU A 212 -19.72 15.65 5.09
N THR A 213 -20.50 14.88 5.82
CA THR A 213 -21.76 14.31 5.37
C THR A 213 -22.64 15.51 4.99
N ALA A 214 -22.80 15.73 3.69
CA ALA A 214 -23.83 16.61 3.19
C ALA A 214 -25.20 16.01 3.59
N ALA A 215 -25.66 16.37 4.77
CA ALA A 215 -27.03 16.20 5.19
C ALA A 215 -27.80 17.44 4.75
N SER A 216 -28.52 17.32 3.67
CA SER A 216 -29.63 18.23 3.31
C SER A 216 -30.72 17.45 2.59
#